data_05a5a65b4c5e3085d3eff947ac3e40c5
#
_entry.id   05a5a65b4c5e3085d3eff947ac3e40c5
#
_cell.length_a   1.000
_cell.length_b   1.000
_cell.length_c   1.000
_cell.angle_alpha   90.00
_cell.angle_beta   90.00
_cell.angle_gamma   90.00
#
_symmetry.space_group_name_H-M   'P 1'
#
loop_
_entity.id
_entity.type
_entity.pdbx_description
1 polymer ?
#
loop_
_entity_poly.entity_id
_entity_poly.type
_entity_poly.pdbx_seq_one_letter_code
_entity_poly.pdbx_strand_id
1 'polypeptide(L)'
;MNKLFFSDIFSFSNINQKKKYHYTDARSGCPSYFLAYMVSGHAKIVSQEKTIYIKEGDVFYIPKGLPYQSYWYNNGHGLSWLSFGFDHLSTSENTNFALQVIPCPDSVITKIKALPTTGTFVTCKILSQFYDIMADILPYMQTVSTNRGQQIVENVQKYIAEHPECSIPDAARACRISEPYLYSLFRSIADTTPNEYRQQILCQKGIELLYTTDKTVAEISSMLNFSSESYFRKVLMKHTGYTPKEIRKLRKL
;
A
#
# COMPACT_ATOMS: atom_id res chain seq x y z
N MET A 1 -9.97 -21.66 2.83
CA MET A 1 -9.15 -20.97 1.82
C MET A 1 -8.17 -20.07 2.57
N ASN A 2 -6.90 -20.49 2.69
CA ASN A 2 -5.90 -19.81 3.50
C ASN A 2 -5.57 -18.46 2.83
N LYS A 3 -6.06 -17.36 3.39
CA LYS A 3 -5.50 -16.05 3.08
C LYS A 3 -4.12 -15.98 3.75
N LEU A 4 -3.08 -16.22 2.98
CA LEU A 4 -1.73 -15.89 3.37
C LEU A 4 -1.67 -14.38 3.63
N PHE A 5 -0.97 -13.98 4.71
CA PHE A 5 -0.79 -12.58 5.17
C PHE A 5 0.07 -11.71 4.23
N PHE A 6 0.23 -12.07 2.98
CA PHE A 6 0.78 -11.21 1.96
C PHE A 6 -0.37 -10.41 1.36
N SER A 7 -0.20 -9.10 1.24
CA SER A 7 -1.22 -8.21 0.70
C SER A 7 -1.81 -8.80 -0.57
N ASP A 8 -3.12 -8.90 -0.60
CA ASP A 8 -3.90 -9.68 -1.57
C ASP A 8 -3.85 -9.14 -3.02
N ILE A 9 -3.02 -8.12 -3.32
CA ILE A 9 -3.10 -7.43 -4.61
C ILE A 9 -1.73 -7.29 -5.24
N PHE A 10 -1.30 -8.35 -5.91
CA PHE A 10 -0.40 -8.24 -7.03
C PHE A 10 -1.17 -8.59 -8.30
N SER A 11 -1.29 -7.64 -9.21
CA SER A 11 -1.87 -7.87 -10.52
C SER A 11 -0.86 -7.54 -11.61
N PHE A 12 -0.60 -8.50 -12.49
CA PHE A 12 0.21 -8.30 -13.69
C PHE A 12 -0.70 -8.42 -14.90
N SER A 13 -0.80 -7.36 -15.66
CA SER A 13 -1.72 -7.28 -16.77
C SER A 13 -1.02 -6.73 -18.02
N ASN A 14 -1.23 -7.40 -19.15
CA ASN A 14 -0.97 -6.82 -20.46
C ASN A 14 -2.29 -6.28 -21.00
N ILE A 15 -2.42 -4.98 -21.01
CA ILE A 15 -3.64 -4.31 -21.43
C ILE A 15 -3.47 -3.91 -22.89
N ASN A 16 -4.36 -4.45 -23.74
CA ASN A 16 -4.38 -4.15 -25.16
C ASN A 16 -5.76 -3.61 -25.54
N GLN A 17 -5.82 -2.36 -25.96
CA GLN A 17 -7.04 -1.67 -26.32
C GLN A 17 -7.17 -1.56 -27.84
N LYS A 18 -8.22 -2.17 -28.39
CA LYS A 18 -8.56 -2.03 -29.82
C LYS A 18 -9.17 -0.66 -30.17
N LYS A 19 -9.64 0.08 -29.16
CA LYS A 19 -10.24 1.41 -29.34
C LYS A 19 -9.16 2.45 -29.65
N LYS A 20 -9.53 3.49 -30.42
CA LYS A 20 -8.65 4.63 -30.69
C LYS A 20 -8.36 5.46 -29.44
N TYR A 21 -9.20 5.36 -28.42
CA TYR A 21 -9.16 6.15 -27.19
C TYR A 21 -9.68 5.33 -26.02
N HIS A 22 -9.04 5.48 -24.85
CA HIS A 22 -9.50 4.96 -23.57
C HIS A 22 -9.42 6.07 -22.51
N TYR A 23 -10.38 6.09 -21.61
CA TYR A 23 -10.47 7.06 -20.52
C TYR A 23 -10.69 6.33 -19.21
N THR A 24 -9.99 6.76 -18.16
CA THR A 24 -10.21 6.27 -16.79
C THR A 24 -10.47 7.48 -15.88
N ASP A 25 -11.48 7.35 -15.05
CA ASP A 25 -11.80 8.32 -14.00
C ASP A 25 -11.58 7.66 -12.63
N ALA A 26 -10.50 8.03 -11.98
CA ALA A 26 -10.13 7.59 -10.64
C ALA A 26 -10.21 8.75 -9.63
N ARG A 27 -11.23 9.60 -9.72
CA ARG A 27 -11.43 10.75 -8.80
C ARG A 27 -11.65 10.31 -7.34
N SER A 28 -12.09 9.08 -7.10
CA SER A 28 -12.16 8.49 -5.75
C SER A 28 -10.81 8.01 -5.19
N GLY A 29 -9.74 8.13 -5.98
CA GLY A 29 -8.39 7.66 -5.67
C GLY A 29 -8.01 6.38 -6.38
N CYS A 30 -6.72 6.23 -6.67
CA CYS A 30 -6.15 5.03 -7.25
C CYS A 30 -6.27 3.85 -6.27
N PRO A 31 -6.82 2.69 -6.65
CA PRO A 31 -7.06 1.60 -5.71
C PRO A 31 -5.78 0.92 -5.22
N SER A 32 -4.71 0.95 -6.00
CA SER A 32 -3.41 0.33 -5.72
C SER A 32 -2.27 1.20 -6.23
N TYR A 33 -1.04 0.89 -5.83
CA TYR A 33 0.14 1.42 -6.53
C TYR A 33 0.24 0.76 -7.90
N PHE A 34 0.57 1.52 -8.92
CA PHE A 34 0.83 0.99 -10.26
C PHE A 34 2.21 1.39 -10.74
N LEU A 35 3.02 0.39 -11.09
CA LEU A 35 4.16 0.54 -11.97
C LEU A 35 3.73 0.05 -13.35
N ALA A 36 3.99 0.81 -14.40
CA ALA A 36 3.56 0.43 -15.73
C ALA A 36 4.58 0.82 -16.80
N TYR A 37 4.55 0.10 -17.92
CA TYR A 37 5.38 0.33 -19.10
C TYR A 37 4.50 0.51 -20.34
N MET A 38 4.67 1.60 -21.04
CA MET A 38 3.94 1.89 -22.28
C MET A 38 4.56 1.11 -23.46
N VAL A 39 3.84 0.12 -23.94
CA VAL A 39 4.30 -0.74 -25.05
C VAL A 39 4.02 -0.05 -26.38
N SER A 40 2.85 0.55 -26.55
CA SER A 40 2.44 1.25 -27.77
C SER A 40 1.37 2.29 -27.46
N GLY A 41 1.40 3.41 -28.15
CA GLY A 41 0.50 4.55 -27.94
C GLY A 41 1.09 5.61 -27.04
N HIS A 42 0.24 6.48 -26.51
CA HIS A 42 0.61 7.51 -25.55
C HIS A 42 -0.54 7.83 -24.60
N ALA A 43 -0.21 8.42 -23.46
CA ALA A 43 -1.21 8.78 -22.48
C ALA A 43 -0.92 10.13 -21.80
N LYS A 44 -1.98 10.71 -21.23
CA LYS A 44 -1.91 11.87 -20.35
C LYS A 44 -2.62 11.50 -19.04
N ILE A 45 -1.94 11.66 -17.92
CA ILE A 45 -2.53 11.49 -16.59
C ILE A 45 -2.55 12.85 -15.89
N VAL A 46 -3.72 13.23 -15.39
CA VAL A 46 -3.98 14.53 -14.76
C VAL A 46 -4.41 14.30 -13.32
N SER A 47 -3.66 14.81 -12.37
CA SER A 47 -4.05 14.93 -10.95
C SER A 47 -4.18 16.42 -10.57
N GLN A 48 -4.59 16.70 -9.34
CA GLN A 48 -4.64 18.08 -8.84
C GLN A 48 -3.24 18.71 -8.74
N GLU A 49 -2.22 17.90 -8.47
CA GLU A 49 -0.86 18.39 -8.22
C GLU A 49 0.02 18.38 -9.49
N LYS A 50 -0.23 17.45 -10.40
CA LYS A 50 0.68 17.22 -11.53
C LYS A 50 -0.05 16.60 -12.73
N THR A 51 0.40 17.00 -13.91
CA THR A 51 0.07 16.32 -15.17
C THR A 51 1.33 15.66 -15.71
N ILE A 52 1.25 14.38 -16.07
CA ILE A 52 2.31 13.69 -16.79
C ILE A 52 1.86 13.27 -18.18
N TYR A 53 2.80 13.26 -19.11
CA TYR A 53 2.64 12.77 -20.47
C TYR A 53 3.50 11.54 -20.64
N ILE A 54 2.92 10.46 -21.16
CA ILE A 54 3.53 9.14 -21.30
C ILE A 54 3.56 8.81 -22.77
N LYS A 55 4.72 8.42 -23.27
CA LYS A 55 4.94 7.97 -24.65
C LYS A 55 5.37 6.51 -24.68
N GLU A 56 5.35 5.93 -25.84
CA GLU A 56 5.90 4.58 -26.09
C GLU A 56 7.34 4.47 -25.56
N GLY A 57 7.61 3.41 -24.81
CA GLY A 57 8.90 3.17 -24.15
C GLY A 57 9.00 3.71 -22.73
N ASP A 58 8.08 4.52 -22.27
CA ASP A 58 8.14 5.09 -20.93
C ASP A 58 7.71 4.09 -19.84
N VAL A 59 8.45 4.09 -18.75
CA VAL A 59 8.04 3.50 -17.47
C VAL A 59 7.41 4.60 -16.62
N PHE A 60 6.28 4.33 -15.99
CA PHE A 60 5.59 5.33 -15.17
C PHE A 60 4.98 4.73 -13.92
N TYR A 61 4.76 5.59 -12.92
CA TYR A 61 4.25 5.20 -11.62
C TYR A 61 3.05 6.06 -11.23
N ILE A 62 2.02 5.38 -10.69
CA ILE A 62 0.82 6.02 -10.14
C ILE A 62 0.70 5.62 -8.67
N PRO A 63 0.75 6.56 -7.71
CA PRO A 63 0.61 6.25 -6.29
C PRO A 63 -0.82 5.83 -5.92
N LYS A 64 -0.93 4.90 -4.96
CA LYS A 64 -2.21 4.52 -4.34
C LYS A 64 -2.87 5.72 -3.67
N GLY A 65 -4.18 5.79 -3.76
CA GLY A 65 -4.98 6.87 -3.19
C GLY A 65 -4.97 8.18 -3.98
N LEU A 66 -4.13 8.33 -5.02
CA LEU A 66 -4.09 9.54 -5.83
C LEU A 66 -5.39 9.68 -6.65
N PRO A 67 -6.15 10.78 -6.49
CA PRO A 67 -7.23 11.11 -7.41
C PRO A 67 -6.68 11.58 -8.76
N TYR A 68 -7.07 10.93 -9.85
CA TYR A 68 -6.61 11.30 -11.19
C TYR A 68 -7.63 10.99 -12.27
N GLN A 69 -7.41 11.59 -13.44
CA GLN A 69 -8.04 11.25 -14.70
C GLN A 69 -6.95 10.88 -15.71
N SER A 70 -7.18 9.85 -16.53
CA SER A 70 -6.22 9.46 -17.55
C SER A 70 -6.87 9.32 -18.93
N TYR A 71 -6.12 9.73 -19.92
CA TYR A 71 -6.50 9.79 -21.32
C TYR A 71 -5.47 9.05 -22.14
N TRP A 72 -5.89 8.02 -22.88
CA TRP A 72 -5.02 7.09 -23.57
C TRP A 72 -5.34 7.08 -25.05
N TYR A 73 -4.34 7.18 -25.88
CA TYR A 73 -4.50 7.37 -27.33
C TYR A 73 -3.67 6.35 -28.10
N ASN A 74 -4.29 5.75 -29.11
CA ASN A 74 -3.65 4.90 -30.08
C ASN A 74 -2.85 5.75 -31.07
N ASN A 75 -1.60 5.39 -31.34
CA ASN A 75 -0.72 6.07 -32.31
C ASN A 75 -0.82 5.53 -33.75
N GLY A 76 -1.81 4.68 -34.04
CA GLY A 76 -1.96 3.98 -35.33
C GLY A 76 -1.40 2.54 -35.32
N HIS A 77 -0.53 2.20 -34.37
CA HIS A 77 0.05 0.85 -34.19
C HIS A 77 -0.56 0.06 -33.03
N GLY A 78 -1.54 0.64 -32.35
CA GLY A 78 -2.20 0.04 -31.21
C GLY A 78 -2.08 0.91 -29.95
N LEU A 79 -2.80 0.51 -28.90
CA LEU A 79 -2.71 1.08 -27.59
C LEU A 79 -2.54 -0.07 -26.59
N SER A 80 -1.35 -0.22 -26.04
CA SER A 80 -1.07 -1.29 -25.09
C SER A 80 -0.02 -0.89 -24.05
N TRP A 81 -0.18 -1.43 -22.83
CA TRP A 81 0.77 -1.23 -21.75
C TRP A 81 0.79 -2.42 -20.82
N LEU A 82 1.94 -2.66 -20.19
CA LEU A 82 2.10 -3.60 -19.09
C LEU A 82 1.78 -2.85 -17.79
N SER A 83 0.95 -3.42 -16.93
CA SER A 83 0.55 -2.81 -15.66
C SER A 83 0.77 -3.78 -14.52
N PHE A 84 1.49 -3.33 -13.49
CA PHE A 84 1.78 -4.06 -12.27
C PHE A 84 1.13 -3.31 -11.12
N GLY A 85 -0.01 -3.84 -10.62
CA GLY A 85 -0.70 -3.33 -9.46
C GLY A 85 -0.20 -4.02 -8.19
N PHE A 86 0.07 -3.26 -7.13
CA PHE A 86 0.51 -3.78 -5.83
C PHE A 86 0.06 -2.86 -4.70
N ASP A 87 -0.10 -3.43 -3.49
CA ASP A 87 -0.63 -2.67 -2.34
C ASP A 87 0.43 -2.30 -1.32
N HIS A 88 1.58 -2.95 -1.32
CA HIS A 88 2.62 -2.72 -0.34
C HIS A 88 3.99 -2.75 -0.98
N LEU A 89 4.77 -1.69 -0.74
CA LEU A 89 6.20 -1.68 -0.92
C LEU A 89 6.82 -1.74 0.47
N SER A 90 7.42 -2.87 0.82
CA SER A 90 8.21 -2.97 2.04
C SER A 90 9.53 -2.22 1.85
N THR A 91 9.50 -0.90 2.07
CA THR A 91 10.70 -0.10 2.17
C THR A 91 10.91 0.25 3.64
N SER A 92 12.14 0.22 4.11
CA SER A 92 12.51 0.66 5.46
C SER A 92 12.26 2.16 5.68
N GLU A 93 11.98 2.88 4.62
CA GLU A 93 11.63 4.30 4.61
C GLU A 93 10.23 4.44 4.01
N ASN A 94 9.35 5.15 4.69
CA ASN A 94 8.03 5.57 4.19
C ASN A 94 8.23 6.62 3.08
N THR A 95 8.73 6.19 1.93
CA THR A 95 8.94 7.06 0.79
C THR A 95 7.69 7.11 -0.05
N ASN A 96 6.94 8.20 0.05
CA ASN A 96 5.85 8.49 -0.86
C ASN A 96 6.43 8.96 -2.20
N PHE A 97 6.28 8.15 -3.22
CA PHE A 97 6.69 8.50 -4.57
C PHE A 97 5.60 9.28 -5.30
N ALA A 98 6.01 10.30 -6.07
CA ALA A 98 5.10 11.11 -6.86
C ALA A 98 4.56 10.38 -8.08
N LEU A 99 3.41 10.83 -8.61
CA LEU A 99 2.99 10.53 -9.98
C LEU A 99 4.10 10.95 -10.95
N GLN A 100 4.67 10.04 -11.74
CA GLN A 100 5.84 10.32 -12.57
C GLN A 100 6.04 9.35 -13.73
N VAL A 101 6.74 9.84 -14.74
CA VAL A 101 7.50 9.02 -15.69
C VAL A 101 8.89 8.82 -15.09
N ILE A 102 9.37 7.58 -15.09
CA ILE A 102 10.64 7.21 -14.45
C ILE A 102 11.71 7.04 -15.52
N PRO A 103 12.81 7.80 -15.47
CA PRO A 103 13.92 7.64 -16.43
C PRO A 103 14.73 6.38 -16.12
N CYS A 104 14.25 5.23 -16.58
CA CYS A 104 14.90 3.94 -16.34
C CYS A 104 15.95 3.61 -17.40
N PRO A 105 17.02 2.90 -17.02
CA PRO A 105 17.94 2.27 -17.97
C PRO A 105 17.26 1.17 -18.80
N ASP A 106 17.77 0.93 -20.02
CA ASP A 106 17.23 -0.13 -20.91
C ASP A 106 17.28 -1.54 -20.28
N SER A 107 18.26 -1.79 -19.40
CA SER A 107 18.37 -3.05 -18.66
C SER A 107 17.12 -3.32 -17.79
N VAL A 108 16.57 -2.28 -17.16
CA VAL A 108 15.35 -2.37 -16.36
C VAL A 108 14.13 -2.58 -17.25
N ILE A 109 14.04 -1.88 -18.38
CA ILE A 109 12.97 -2.06 -19.37
C ILE A 109 12.96 -3.49 -19.88
N THR A 110 14.12 -4.08 -20.12
CA THR A 110 14.26 -5.49 -20.53
C THR A 110 13.70 -6.45 -19.47
N LYS A 111 14.00 -6.23 -18.19
CA LYS A 111 13.45 -7.02 -17.08
C LYS A 111 11.92 -6.87 -17.00
N ILE A 112 11.39 -5.67 -17.16
CA ILE A 112 9.93 -5.41 -17.15
C ILE A 112 9.23 -6.18 -18.27
N LYS A 113 9.77 -6.15 -19.48
CA LYS A 113 9.22 -6.88 -20.65
C LYS A 113 9.26 -8.40 -20.47
N ALA A 114 10.19 -8.91 -19.69
CA ALA A 114 10.37 -10.35 -19.44
C ALA A 114 9.40 -10.91 -18.38
N LEU A 115 8.69 -10.04 -17.62
CA LEU A 115 7.71 -10.50 -16.66
C LEU A 115 6.49 -11.13 -17.36
N PRO A 116 6.02 -12.30 -16.92
CA PRO A 116 4.83 -12.93 -17.48
C PRO A 116 3.58 -12.10 -17.12
N THR A 117 2.85 -11.67 -18.15
CA THR A 117 1.72 -10.72 -18.03
C THR A 117 0.35 -11.31 -18.36
N THR A 118 0.26 -12.61 -18.62
CA THR A 118 -1.00 -13.24 -19.03
C THR A 118 -1.36 -14.43 -18.15
N GLY A 119 -2.55 -14.37 -17.55
CA GLY A 119 -3.33 -15.53 -17.08
C GLY A 119 -2.75 -16.38 -15.97
N THR A 120 -1.71 -15.94 -15.31
CA THR A 120 -0.95 -16.76 -14.36
C THR A 120 -1.15 -16.28 -12.92
N PHE A 121 -1.34 -17.23 -12.02
CA PHE A 121 -1.21 -16.96 -10.60
C PHE A 121 0.16 -16.33 -10.31
N VAL A 122 0.18 -15.26 -9.50
CA VAL A 122 1.42 -14.62 -9.08
C VAL A 122 2.21 -15.61 -8.23
N THR A 123 3.33 -16.09 -8.74
CA THR A 123 4.23 -17.03 -8.05
C THR A 123 5.33 -16.27 -7.30
N CYS A 124 5.96 -16.93 -6.31
CA CYS A 124 7.12 -16.35 -5.61
C CYS A 124 8.24 -15.94 -6.58
N LYS A 125 8.42 -16.64 -7.70
CA LYS A 125 9.39 -16.29 -8.73
C LYS A 125 9.05 -14.96 -9.41
N ILE A 126 7.79 -14.76 -9.76
CA ILE A 126 7.31 -13.49 -10.36
C ILE A 126 7.47 -12.34 -9.37
N LEU A 127 7.12 -12.55 -8.08
CA LEU A 127 7.32 -11.55 -7.04
C LEU A 127 8.80 -11.21 -6.85
N SER A 128 9.68 -12.21 -6.83
CA SER A 128 11.13 -11.98 -6.75
C SER A 128 11.65 -11.13 -7.91
N GLN A 129 11.21 -11.41 -9.14
CA GLN A 129 11.56 -10.61 -10.32
C GLN A 129 11.01 -9.19 -10.25
N PHE A 130 9.77 -9.03 -9.77
CA PHE A 130 9.17 -7.72 -9.57
C PHE A 130 9.93 -6.88 -8.53
N TYR A 131 10.31 -7.47 -7.39
CA TYR A 131 11.09 -6.77 -6.36
C TYR A 131 12.52 -6.45 -6.83
N ASP A 132 13.13 -7.29 -7.66
CA ASP A 132 14.42 -7.00 -8.31
C ASP A 132 14.30 -5.76 -9.22
N ILE A 133 13.23 -5.69 -10.04
CA ILE A 133 12.93 -4.51 -10.86
C ILE A 133 12.70 -3.27 -9.97
N MET A 134 11.94 -3.42 -8.88
CA MET A 134 11.69 -2.30 -7.97
C MET A 134 12.99 -1.79 -7.33
N ALA A 135 13.89 -2.68 -6.92
CA ALA A 135 15.19 -2.29 -6.37
C ALA A 135 16.03 -1.47 -7.37
N ASP A 136 16.00 -1.86 -8.64
CA ASP A 136 16.68 -1.13 -9.71
C ASP A 136 16.02 0.23 -10.04
N ILE A 137 14.71 0.34 -9.88
CA ILE A 137 13.94 1.56 -10.22
C ILE A 137 13.98 2.60 -9.10
N LEU A 138 13.95 2.17 -7.83
CA LEU A 138 13.86 3.06 -6.67
C LEU A 138 14.84 4.25 -6.69
N PRO A 139 16.11 4.11 -7.12
CA PRO A 139 17.05 5.24 -7.19
C PRO A 139 16.66 6.35 -8.18
N TYR A 140 15.78 6.03 -9.13
CA TYR A 140 15.32 6.99 -10.16
C TYR A 140 13.95 7.59 -9.82
N MET A 141 13.30 7.12 -8.77
CA MET A 141 11.96 7.58 -8.39
C MET A 141 12.02 8.89 -7.61
N GLN A 142 11.24 9.86 -8.04
CA GLN A 142 11.07 11.13 -7.32
C GLN A 142 10.08 10.95 -6.19
N THR A 143 10.48 11.32 -4.99
CA THR A 143 9.61 11.38 -3.82
C THR A 143 8.71 12.62 -3.88
N VAL A 144 7.50 12.50 -3.34
CA VAL A 144 6.69 13.68 -3.03
C VAL A 144 7.39 14.41 -1.89
N SER A 145 7.56 15.71 -2.02
CA SER A 145 7.85 16.56 -0.86
C SER A 145 6.68 16.39 0.11
N THR A 146 6.87 15.61 1.16
CA THR A 146 5.82 15.33 2.14
C THR A 146 5.34 16.66 2.73
N ASN A 147 4.06 16.94 2.55
CA ASN A 147 3.40 18.02 3.28
C ASN A 147 3.66 17.78 4.79
N ARG A 148 3.97 18.84 5.54
CA ARG A 148 4.25 18.78 6.99
C ARG A 148 3.22 17.92 7.75
N GLY A 149 1.95 17.96 7.34
CA GLY A 149 0.90 17.12 7.92
C GLY A 149 1.09 15.62 7.68
N GLN A 150 1.50 15.23 6.46
CA GLN A 150 1.80 13.84 6.12
C GLN A 150 2.99 13.31 6.93
N GLN A 151 4.07 14.09 7.02
CA GLN A 151 5.24 13.75 7.83
C GLN A 151 4.86 13.53 9.31
N ILE A 152 3.98 14.36 9.84
CA ILE A 152 3.49 14.23 11.22
C ILE A 152 2.70 12.92 11.38
N VAL A 153 1.77 12.61 10.46
CA VAL A 153 0.99 11.36 10.50
C VAL A 153 1.92 10.14 10.45
N GLU A 154 2.89 10.13 9.55
CA GLU A 154 3.88 9.05 9.42
C GLU A 154 4.71 8.87 10.70
N ASN A 155 5.19 9.98 11.28
CA ASN A 155 5.94 9.94 12.53
C ASN A 155 5.11 9.38 13.69
N VAL A 156 3.82 9.76 13.78
CA VAL A 156 2.90 9.24 14.80
C VAL A 156 2.61 7.76 14.55
N GLN A 157 2.38 7.34 13.30
CA GLN A 157 2.17 5.94 12.95
C GLN A 157 3.38 5.08 13.34
N LYS A 158 4.59 5.56 13.02
CA LYS A 158 5.85 4.92 13.43
C LYS A 158 5.94 4.81 14.96
N TYR A 159 5.70 5.90 15.67
CA TYR A 159 5.74 5.91 17.14
C TYR A 159 4.75 4.92 17.75
N ILE A 160 3.50 4.87 17.26
CA ILE A 160 2.49 3.91 17.73
C ILE A 160 2.90 2.46 17.41
N ALA A 161 3.51 2.20 16.25
CA ALA A 161 3.96 0.86 15.89
C ALA A 161 5.11 0.37 16.80
N GLU A 162 6.03 1.26 17.15
CA GLU A 162 7.14 1.00 18.08
C GLU A 162 6.68 0.90 19.54
N HIS A 163 5.67 1.72 19.92
CA HIS A 163 5.14 1.85 21.28
C HIS A 163 3.60 1.65 21.33
N PRO A 164 3.08 0.46 20.98
CA PRO A 164 1.63 0.25 20.87
C PRO A 164 0.88 0.34 22.21
N GLU A 165 1.61 0.24 23.32
CA GLU A 165 1.11 0.46 24.67
C GLU A 165 0.87 1.95 24.98
N CYS A 166 1.41 2.88 24.20
CA CYS A 166 1.28 4.32 24.44
C CYS A 166 -0.18 4.77 24.38
N SER A 167 -0.52 5.83 25.11
CA SER A 167 -1.78 6.54 24.92
C SER A 167 -1.71 7.48 23.71
N ILE A 168 -2.85 7.87 23.14
CA ILE A 168 -2.86 8.83 22.03
C ILE A 168 -2.30 10.20 22.43
N PRO A 169 -2.59 10.73 23.66
CA PRO A 169 -1.91 11.91 24.17
C PRO A 169 -0.38 11.78 24.22
N ASP A 170 0.15 10.60 24.57
CA ASP A 170 1.60 10.38 24.59
C ASP A 170 2.20 10.40 23.16
N ALA A 171 1.53 9.78 22.20
CA ALA A 171 1.94 9.82 20.80
C ALA A 171 1.93 11.25 20.25
N ALA A 172 0.89 12.04 20.57
CA ALA A 172 0.83 13.45 20.19
C ALA A 172 1.97 14.26 20.81
N ARG A 173 2.25 14.04 22.11
CA ARG A 173 3.35 14.71 22.83
C ARG A 173 4.72 14.35 22.26
N ALA A 174 4.94 13.06 21.96
CA ALA A 174 6.20 12.60 21.35
C ALA A 174 6.45 13.28 19.99
N CYS A 175 5.40 13.52 19.21
CA CYS A 175 5.48 14.22 17.93
C CYS A 175 5.32 15.74 18.03
N ARG A 176 5.28 16.32 19.26
CA ARG A 176 5.20 17.76 19.55
C ARG A 176 3.99 18.45 18.90
N ILE A 177 2.84 17.78 18.92
CA ILE A 177 1.57 18.32 18.42
C ILE A 177 0.46 18.19 19.46
N SER A 178 -0.63 18.94 19.29
CA SER A 178 -1.80 18.78 20.14
C SER A 178 -2.64 17.57 19.69
N GLU A 179 -3.31 16.94 20.65
CA GLU A 179 -4.19 15.80 20.36
C GLU A 179 -5.33 16.14 19.36
N PRO A 180 -6.05 17.28 19.48
CA PRO A 180 -7.06 17.65 18.50
C PRO A 180 -6.49 17.78 17.06
N TYR A 181 -5.29 18.34 16.92
CA TYR A 181 -4.62 18.46 15.64
C TYR A 181 -4.22 17.10 15.07
N LEU A 182 -3.76 16.18 15.92
CA LEU A 182 -3.48 14.79 15.55
C LEU A 182 -4.73 14.10 14.99
N TYR A 183 -5.88 14.20 15.66
CA TYR A 183 -7.14 13.63 15.16
C TYR A 183 -7.56 14.25 13.82
N SER A 184 -7.41 15.56 13.66
CA SER A 184 -7.70 16.25 12.39
C SER A 184 -6.82 15.73 11.25
N LEU A 185 -5.52 15.60 11.48
CA LEU A 185 -4.57 15.09 10.49
C LEU A 185 -4.88 13.63 10.10
N PHE A 186 -5.13 12.76 11.08
CA PHE A 186 -5.45 11.36 10.78
C PHE A 186 -6.72 11.22 9.96
N ARG A 187 -7.76 12.01 10.25
CA ARG A 187 -9.00 12.01 9.46
C ARG A 187 -8.78 12.49 8.04
N SER A 188 -8.00 13.56 7.86
CA SER A 188 -7.81 14.18 6.54
C SER A 188 -6.81 13.45 5.64
N ILE A 189 -5.83 12.73 6.23
CA ILE A 189 -4.71 12.14 5.47
C ILE A 189 -4.77 10.61 5.46
N ALA A 190 -5.12 9.98 6.59
CA ALA A 190 -5.12 8.54 6.73
C ALA A 190 -6.53 7.91 6.70
N ASP A 191 -7.58 8.70 6.54
CA ASP A 191 -9.01 8.30 6.53
C ASP A 191 -9.37 7.36 7.70
N THR A 192 -8.75 7.60 8.87
CA THR A 192 -8.95 6.84 10.09
C THR A 192 -8.75 7.73 11.32
N THR A 193 -8.85 7.17 12.52
CA THR A 193 -8.47 7.86 13.74
C THR A 193 -7.19 7.28 14.35
N PRO A 194 -6.41 8.07 15.13
CA PRO A 194 -5.24 7.55 15.82
C PRO A 194 -5.56 6.33 16.69
N ASN A 195 -6.73 6.33 17.34
CA ASN A 195 -7.20 5.21 18.16
C ASN A 195 -7.48 3.96 17.35
N GLU A 196 -8.13 4.07 16.20
CA GLU A 196 -8.40 2.95 15.31
C GLU A 196 -7.10 2.37 14.74
N TYR A 197 -6.17 3.22 14.32
CA TYR A 197 -4.84 2.80 13.89
C TYR A 197 -4.11 2.02 15.00
N ARG A 198 -4.09 2.55 16.24
CA ARG A 198 -3.48 1.87 17.39
C ARG A 198 -4.16 0.53 17.68
N GLN A 199 -5.50 0.46 17.64
CA GLN A 199 -6.23 -0.79 17.80
C GLN A 199 -5.84 -1.83 16.73
N GLN A 200 -5.63 -1.41 15.50
CA GLN A 200 -5.18 -2.28 14.41
C GLN A 200 -3.80 -2.87 14.71
N ILE A 201 -2.84 -2.06 15.15
CA ILE A 201 -1.50 -2.52 15.54
C ILE A 201 -1.57 -3.49 16.73
N LEU A 202 -2.34 -3.17 17.76
CA LEU A 202 -2.54 -4.06 18.92
C LEU A 202 -3.21 -5.37 18.53
N CYS A 203 -4.16 -5.33 17.57
CA CYS A 203 -4.81 -6.51 17.03
C CYS A 203 -3.80 -7.42 16.30
N GLN A 204 -2.92 -6.86 15.46
CA GLN A 204 -1.87 -7.61 14.78
C GLN A 204 -0.93 -8.30 15.76
N LYS A 205 -0.45 -7.58 16.79
CA LYS A 205 0.38 -8.17 17.86
C LYS A 205 -0.38 -9.25 18.64
N GLY A 206 -1.68 -9.07 18.88
CA GLY A 206 -2.53 -10.06 19.52
C GLY A 206 -2.66 -11.35 18.70
N ILE A 207 -2.82 -11.22 17.39
CA ILE A 207 -2.82 -12.36 16.47
C ILE A 207 -1.47 -13.09 16.53
N GLU A 208 -0.37 -12.38 16.44
CA GLU A 208 0.97 -12.96 16.52
C GLU A 208 1.15 -13.75 17.82
N LEU A 209 0.79 -13.19 18.98
CA LEU A 209 0.88 -13.87 20.26
C LEU A 209 -0.03 -15.11 20.36
N LEU A 210 -1.23 -15.06 19.77
CA LEU A 210 -2.14 -16.19 19.68
C LEU A 210 -1.57 -17.32 18.81
N TYR A 211 -0.82 -16.97 17.77
CA TYR A 211 -0.17 -17.94 16.88
C TYR A 211 1.12 -18.53 17.46
N THR A 212 1.94 -17.70 18.12
CA THR A 212 3.30 -18.06 18.49
C THR A 212 3.44 -18.57 19.92
N THR A 213 2.42 -18.33 20.77
CA THR A 213 2.48 -18.67 22.20
C THR A 213 1.26 -19.47 22.67
N ASP A 214 1.40 -20.13 23.81
CA ASP A 214 0.30 -20.82 24.51
C ASP A 214 -0.34 -19.95 25.62
N LYS A 215 0.02 -18.68 25.68
CA LYS A 215 -0.55 -17.71 26.66
C LYS A 215 -2.06 -17.66 26.56
N THR A 216 -2.74 -17.53 27.68
CA THR A 216 -4.19 -17.35 27.72
C THR A 216 -4.60 -16.04 27.08
N VAL A 217 -5.87 -15.91 26.70
CA VAL A 217 -6.41 -14.67 26.13
C VAL A 217 -6.34 -13.54 27.15
N ALA A 218 -6.52 -13.84 28.43
CA ALA A 218 -6.38 -12.90 29.53
C ALA A 218 -4.96 -12.35 29.65
N GLU A 219 -3.93 -13.24 29.59
CA GLU A 219 -2.53 -12.84 29.60
C GLU A 219 -2.17 -11.96 28.40
N ILE A 220 -2.60 -12.34 27.19
CA ILE A 220 -2.35 -11.56 25.98
C ILE A 220 -3.02 -10.18 26.07
N SER A 221 -4.29 -10.15 26.55
CA SER A 221 -5.01 -8.89 26.76
C SER A 221 -4.28 -7.97 27.74
N SER A 222 -3.78 -8.53 28.85
CA SER A 222 -2.99 -7.79 29.85
C SER A 222 -1.66 -7.29 29.28
N MET A 223 -0.91 -8.14 28.57
CA MET A 223 0.37 -7.76 27.93
C MET A 223 0.23 -6.63 26.91
N LEU A 224 -0.90 -6.58 26.21
CA LEU A 224 -1.20 -5.55 25.21
C LEU A 224 -1.93 -4.33 25.79
N ASN A 225 -2.03 -4.25 27.12
CA ASN A 225 -2.69 -3.15 27.85
C ASN A 225 -4.13 -2.86 27.39
N PHE A 226 -4.89 -3.90 27.08
CA PHE A 226 -6.34 -3.76 26.91
C PHE A 226 -7.01 -3.61 28.28
N SER A 227 -8.02 -2.76 28.35
CA SER A 227 -8.79 -2.53 29.58
C SER A 227 -9.52 -3.78 30.09
N SER A 228 -9.78 -4.75 29.23
CA SER A 228 -10.36 -6.05 29.59
C SER A 228 -10.17 -7.09 28.48
N GLU A 229 -10.20 -8.37 28.85
CA GLU A 229 -10.24 -9.47 27.90
C GLU A 229 -11.43 -9.36 26.93
N SER A 230 -12.60 -8.96 27.45
CA SER A 230 -13.80 -8.77 26.62
C SER A 230 -13.61 -7.69 25.56
N TYR A 231 -12.91 -6.61 25.89
CA TYR A 231 -12.61 -5.56 24.94
C TYR A 231 -11.61 -6.01 23.87
N PHE A 232 -10.57 -6.74 24.29
CA PHE A 232 -9.62 -7.36 23.33
C PHE A 232 -10.36 -8.29 22.35
N ARG A 233 -11.25 -9.16 22.83
CA ARG A 233 -12.07 -10.05 21.97
C ARG A 233 -12.93 -9.25 20.97
N LYS A 234 -13.52 -8.13 21.41
CA LYS A 234 -14.30 -7.24 20.55
C LYS A 234 -13.44 -6.61 19.44
N VAL A 235 -12.26 -6.10 19.80
CA VAL A 235 -11.33 -5.49 18.84
C VAL A 235 -10.86 -6.54 17.84
N LEU A 236 -10.47 -7.73 18.31
CA LEU A 236 -10.04 -8.81 17.44
C LEU A 236 -11.14 -9.22 16.46
N MET A 237 -12.37 -9.41 16.93
CA MET A 237 -13.52 -9.75 16.08
C MET A 237 -13.81 -8.65 15.05
N LYS A 238 -13.75 -7.37 15.45
CA LYS A 238 -13.95 -6.21 14.55
C LYS A 238 -12.95 -6.21 13.39
N HIS A 239 -11.66 -6.49 13.68
CA HIS A 239 -10.59 -6.37 12.68
C HIS A 239 -10.34 -7.65 11.87
N THR A 240 -10.67 -8.82 12.40
CA THR A 240 -10.35 -10.12 11.75
C THR A 240 -11.58 -10.92 11.33
N GLY A 241 -12.71 -10.67 11.95
CA GLY A 241 -13.89 -11.54 11.84
C GLY A 241 -13.77 -12.87 12.60
N TYR A 242 -12.70 -13.07 13.40
CA TYR A 242 -12.43 -14.32 14.10
C TYR A 242 -12.30 -14.13 15.61
N THR A 243 -12.71 -15.15 16.36
CA THR A 243 -12.46 -15.26 17.79
C THR A 243 -11.01 -15.73 18.06
N PRO A 244 -10.44 -15.46 19.26
CA PRO A 244 -9.12 -15.99 19.64
C PRO A 244 -9.01 -17.51 19.50
N LYS A 245 -10.10 -18.24 19.76
CA LYS A 245 -10.15 -19.70 19.63
C LYS A 245 -10.05 -20.15 18.18
N GLU A 246 -10.71 -19.45 17.28
CA GLU A 246 -10.64 -19.72 15.83
C GLU A 246 -9.26 -19.41 15.28
N ILE A 247 -8.68 -18.28 15.66
CA ILE A 247 -7.30 -17.93 15.27
C ILE A 247 -6.33 -19.01 15.70
N ARG A 248 -6.42 -19.53 16.95
CA ARG A 248 -5.57 -20.64 17.42
C ARG A 248 -5.76 -21.94 16.67
N LYS A 249 -6.98 -22.23 16.19
CA LYS A 249 -7.22 -23.41 15.36
C LYS A 249 -6.46 -23.35 14.03
N LEU A 250 -6.30 -22.16 13.46
CA LEU A 250 -5.54 -21.97 12.23
C LEU A 250 -4.04 -22.26 12.38
N ARG A 251 -3.49 -22.20 13.63
CA ARG A 251 -2.10 -22.61 13.96
C ARG A 251 -1.85 -24.11 13.78
N LYS A 252 -2.90 -24.91 13.87
CA LYS A 252 -2.78 -26.40 13.88
C LYS A 252 -2.98 -27.03 12.49
N LEU A 253 -3.15 -26.20 11.47
CA LEU A 253 -3.24 -26.58 10.06
C LEU A 253 -1.91 -26.34 9.34
#